data_1e02466ddeeb3d1c7ed3b5a811051c24
#
_entry.id   1e02466ddeeb3d1c7ed3b5a811051c24
#
_cell.length_a   1.000
_cell.length_b   1.000
_cell.length_c   1.000
_cell.angle_alpha   90.00
_cell.angle_beta   90.00
_cell.angle_gamma   90.00
#
_symmetry.space_group_name_H-M   'P 1'
#
loop_
_entity.id
_entity.type
_entity.pdbx_description
1 polymer ?
#
loop_
_entity_poly.entity_id
_entity_poly.type
_entity_poly.pdbx_seq_one_letter_code
_entity_poly.pdbx_strand_id
1 'polypeptide(L)'
;QNKTVYYGNNGQMQYGQRNIDGHWYNFDTYNGAMKTGLVYIPEQNKTVYYGSNGQMQYGQRNIGGHWYNFDTYNGAMKTGLVYIPEQNKTVYYGSNGQMQYGWQTINNKKYYFDTFNGAMKTGTVNINGKNYTFNSDGTLKQDTWGWPFPSVGQGSFTGAQLFGVNPGGEFRMNGFHDGLDFGSYDHPGSSVHAVHSGVVTQIGYIAGLENYVVVQSDEYSFVYQEAFSNRGNIKVYVGQQINTGDVIGYRDTSHLHLGITREKNIMRAIANSFNNNGTWLNPLELIRNGIANQ
;
A
#
# COMPACT_ATOMS: atom_id res chain seq x y z
N GLN A 1 41.76 37.68 -2.73
CA GLN A 1 40.78 36.62 -2.81
C GLN A 1 40.77 36.06 -4.24
N ASN A 2 41.08 34.77 -4.42
CA ASN A 2 40.96 34.11 -5.73
C ASN A 2 39.48 33.94 -6.06
N LYS A 3 38.95 34.79 -6.95
CA LYS A 3 37.59 34.68 -7.48
C LYS A 3 37.61 34.75 -9.01
N THR A 4 36.76 33.98 -9.66
CA THR A 4 36.50 34.09 -11.11
C THR A 4 35.37 35.09 -11.31
N VAL A 5 35.54 36.03 -12.20
CA VAL A 5 34.55 37.04 -12.62
C VAL A 5 34.45 37.04 -14.13
N TYR A 6 33.36 37.61 -14.66
CA TYR A 6 33.16 37.74 -16.10
C TYR A 6 32.99 39.20 -16.48
N TYR A 7 33.72 39.59 -17.51
CA TYR A 7 33.57 40.91 -18.15
C TYR A 7 32.90 40.75 -19.51
N GLY A 8 31.88 41.52 -19.75
CA GLY A 8 31.26 41.59 -21.06
C GLY A 8 32.14 42.25 -22.14
N ASN A 9 31.71 42.22 -23.38
CA ASN A 9 32.44 42.78 -24.53
C ASN A 9 32.70 44.28 -24.38
N ASN A 10 31.97 44.98 -23.52
CA ASN A 10 32.13 46.39 -23.21
C ASN A 10 33.13 46.62 -22.04
N GLY A 11 33.80 45.59 -21.57
CA GLY A 11 34.75 45.66 -20.46
C GLY A 11 34.13 45.79 -19.06
N GLN A 12 32.81 45.75 -18.94
CA GLN A 12 32.12 45.86 -17.66
C GLN A 12 31.93 44.49 -17.02
N MET A 13 32.15 44.45 -15.70
CA MET A 13 31.89 43.23 -14.88
C MET A 13 30.42 42.88 -14.95
N GLN A 14 30.09 41.60 -15.13
CA GLN A 14 28.75 41.06 -15.25
C GLN A 14 28.34 40.39 -13.94
N TYR A 15 27.01 40.43 -13.64
CA TYR A 15 26.38 39.94 -12.43
C TYR A 15 25.14 39.07 -12.75
N GLY A 16 24.73 38.25 -11.82
CA GLY A 16 23.57 37.37 -11.97
C GLY A 16 23.78 36.29 -13.02
N GLN A 17 22.70 35.74 -13.56
CA GLN A 17 22.78 34.70 -14.57
C GLN A 17 23.19 35.25 -15.91
N ARG A 18 24.13 34.55 -16.56
CA ARG A 18 24.65 34.89 -17.90
C ARG A 18 24.77 33.62 -18.74
N ASN A 19 24.34 33.70 -19.98
CA ASN A 19 24.64 32.70 -21.00
C ASN A 19 25.96 33.10 -21.68
N ILE A 20 26.96 32.26 -21.64
CA ILE A 20 28.27 32.46 -22.25
C ILE A 20 28.55 31.21 -23.08
N ASP A 21 28.65 31.39 -24.40
CA ASP A 21 28.91 30.31 -25.36
C ASP A 21 27.96 29.10 -25.21
N GLY A 22 26.67 29.39 -24.97
CA GLY A 22 25.62 28.37 -24.85
C GLY A 22 25.50 27.74 -23.43
N HIS A 23 26.36 28.15 -22.49
CA HIS A 23 26.34 27.65 -21.12
C HIS A 23 25.87 28.73 -20.12
N TRP A 24 25.02 28.34 -19.17
CA TRP A 24 24.57 29.23 -18.12
C TRP A 24 25.52 29.24 -16.93
N TYR A 25 25.90 30.45 -16.48
CA TYR A 25 26.69 30.75 -15.29
C TYR A 25 25.90 31.68 -14.38
N ASN A 26 26.32 31.77 -13.11
CA ASN A 26 25.79 32.77 -12.19
C ASN A 26 26.92 33.48 -11.46
N PHE A 27 26.87 34.79 -11.48
CA PHE A 27 27.84 35.67 -10.83
C PHE A 27 27.17 36.41 -9.70
N ASP A 28 27.83 36.43 -8.54
CA ASP A 28 27.30 37.10 -7.36
C ASP A 28 26.95 38.56 -7.65
N THR A 29 25.79 39.00 -7.21
CA THR A 29 25.27 40.34 -7.55
C THR A 29 25.99 41.46 -6.84
N TYR A 30 26.73 41.18 -5.78
CA TYR A 30 27.48 42.17 -5.03
C TYR A 30 28.96 42.30 -5.50
N ASN A 31 29.62 41.16 -5.66
CA ASN A 31 31.05 41.16 -5.90
C ASN A 31 31.46 40.49 -7.23
N GLY A 32 30.54 40.04 -8.04
CA GLY A 32 30.76 39.40 -9.35
C GLY A 32 31.43 38.03 -9.30
N ALA A 33 31.59 37.40 -8.13
CA ALA A 33 32.19 36.08 -8.04
C ALA A 33 31.33 34.99 -8.69
N MET A 34 31.95 34.14 -9.51
CA MET A 34 31.29 33.00 -10.12
C MET A 34 30.81 32.03 -9.04
N LYS A 35 29.51 31.68 -9.08
CA LYS A 35 28.87 30.75 -8.15
C LYS A 35 29.03 29.31 -8.62
N THR A 36 29.23 28.40 -7.68
CA THR A 36 29.24 26.94 -7.86
C THR A 36 28.37 26.29 -6.80
N GLY A 37 28.01 25.02 -7.01
CA GLY A 37 27.13 24.30 -6.09
C GLY A 37 25.66 24.58 -6.32
N LEU A 38 24.82 24.25 -5.33
CA LEU A 38 23.39 24.52 -5.34
C LEU A 38 23.14 26.01 -5.09
N VAL A 39 22.43 26.66 -6.01
CA VAL A 39 22.14 28.11 -5.96
C VAL A 39 20.63 28.31 -6.16
N TYR A 40 19.99 28.98 -5.19
CA TYR A 40 18.62 29.44 -5.35
C TYR A 40 18.58 30.73 -6.19
N ILE A 41 17.69 30.77 -7.17
CA ILE A 41 17.45 31.92 -8.07
C ILE A 41 16.09 32.54 -7.69
N PRO A 42 16.06 33.62 -6.89
CA PRO A 42 14.80 34.17 -6.36
C PRO A 42 13.80 34.59 -7.45
N GLU A 43 14.30 35.23 -8.51
CA GLU A 43 13.48 35.76 -9.59
C GLU A 43 12.76 34.67 -10.39
N GLN A 44 13.20 33.42 -10.27
CA GLN A 44 12.65 32.25 -10.96
C GLN A 44 12.08 31.22 -9.99
N ASN A 45 12.15 31.49 -8.69
CA ASN A 45 11.73 30.60 -7.60
C ASN A 45 12.19 29.15 -7.82
N LYS A 46 13.49 28.96 -8.13
CA LYS A 46 14.07 27.64 -8.36
C LYS A 46 15.47 27.51 -7.82
N THR A 47 15.86 26.31 -7.43
CA THR A 47 17.24 25.94 -7.14
C THR A 47 17.85 25.27 -8.36
N VAL A 48 19.07 25.64 -8.73
CA VAL A 48 19.86 25.04 -9.81
C VAL A 48 21.20 24.59 -9.29
N TYR A 49 21.93 23.81 -10.06
CA TYR A 49 23.28 23.37 -9.69
C TYR A 49 24.30 23.86 -10.73
N TYR A 50 25.34 24.55 -10.25
CA TYR A 50 26.51 24.93 -11.03
C TYR A 50 27.67 24.01 -10.66
N GLY A 51 28.26 23.35 -11.66
CA GLY A 51 29.45 22.52 -11.47
C GLY A 51 30.69 23.33 -10.97
N SER A 52 31.76 22.63 -10.70
CA SER A 52 33.05 23.28 -10.26
C SER A 52 33.59 24.26 -11.31
N ASN A 53 33.25 24.07 -12.59
CA ASN A 53 33.58 24.99 -13.68
C ASN A 53 32.60 26.17 -13.81
N GLY A 54 31.61 26.31 -12.92
CA GLY A 54 30.57 27.33 -12.94
C GLY A 54 29.43 27.11 -13.92
N GLN A 55 29.47 26.06 -14.74
CA GLN A 55 28.41 25.79 -15.70
C GLN A 55 27.19 25.13 -15.04
N MET A 56 25.99 25.62 -15.36
CA MET A 56 24.74 25.00 -14.91
C MET A 56 24.65 23.55 -15.40
N GLN A 57 24.24 22.67 -14.52
CA GLN A 57 24.12 21.23 -14.77
C GLN A 57 22.66 20.81 -14.86
N TYR A 58 22.39 19.77 -15.65
CA TYR A 58 21.05 19.24 -15.96
C TYR A 58 20.99 17.74 -15.74
N GLY A 59 19.77 17.20 -15.62
CA GLY A 59 19.54 15.76 -15.42
C GLY A 59 20.01 15.28 -14.06
N GLN A 60 20.26 13.98 -13.95
CA GLN A 60 20.71 13.39 -12.70
C GLN A 60 22.18 13.74 -12.39
N ARG A 61 22.43 14.14 -11.15
CA ARG A 61 23.78 14.47 -10.65
C ARG A 61 23.99 13.89 -9.26
N ASN A 62 25.15 13.29 -9.04
CA ASN A 62 25.60 12.93 -7.72
C ASN A 62 26.40 14.11 -7.15
N ILE A 63 25.94 14.64 -6.02
CA ILE A 63 26.55 15.79 -5.34
C ILE A 63 26.77 15.41 -3.89
N GLY A 64 28.02 15.28 -3.49
CA GLY A 64 28.37 14.91 -2.11
C GLY A 64 27.81 13.53 -1.68
N GLY A 65 27.70 12.57 -2.59
CA GLY A 65 27.16 11.22 -2.31
C GLY A 65 25.64 11.11 -2.43
N HIS A 66 24.92 12.20 -2.67
CA HIS A 66 23.46 12.21 -2.85
C HIS A 66 23.06 12.45 -4.31
N TRP A 67 22.06 11.73 -4.78
CA TRP A 67 21.50 11.94 -6.11
C TRP A 67 20.46 13.04 -6.12
N TYR A 68 20.57 13.95 -7.08
CA TYR A 68 19.64 15.01 -7.41
C TYR A 68 19.20 14.89 -8.88
N ASN A 69 18.12 15.55 -9.24
CA ASN A 69 17.73 15.67 -10.63
C ASN A 69 17.36 17.13 -10.95
N PHE A 70 17.93 17.63 -12.04
CA PHE A 70 17.71 18.99 -12.53
C PHE A 70 17.00 18.92 -13.88
N ASP A 71 15.97 19.73 -14.04
CA ASP A 71 15.20 19.80 -15.27
C ASP A 71 16.12 20.07 -16.48
N THR A 72 15.93 19.30 -17.54
CA THR A 72 16.84 19.33 -18.72
C THR A 72 16.69 20.59 -19.56
N TYR A 73 15.60 21.33 -19.38
CA TYR A 73 15.36 22.57 -20.12
C TYR A 73 15.80 23.81 -19.34
N ASN A 74 15.42 23.92 -18.08
CA ASN A 74 15.61 25.14 -17.30
C ASN A 74 16.53 24.97 -16.07
N GLY A 75 17.08 23.76 -15.82
CA GLY A 75 17.98 23.44 -14.72
C GLY A 75 17.32 23.43 -13.33
N ALA A 76 16.01 23.54 -13.21
CA ALA A 76 15.34 23.54 -11.91
C ALA A 76 15.50 22.19 -11.19
N MET A 77 15.89 22.23 -9.92
CA MET A 77 15.95 21.05 -9.05
C MET A 77 14.57 20.43 -8.92
N LYS A 78 14.46 19.13 -9.22
CA LYS A 78 13.22 18.38 -9.12
C LYS A 78 13.01 17.83 -7.71
N THR A 79 11.78 17.83 -7.26
CA THR A 79 11.32 17.24 -6.00
C THR A 79 10.06 16.38 -6.27
N GLY A 80 9.68 15.52 -5.33
CA GLY A 80 8.55 14.63 -5.50
C GLY A 80 8.87 13.37 -6.31
N LEU A 81 7.83 12.71 -6.81
CA LEU A 81 7.95 11.53 -7.68
C LEU A 81 8.38 11.98 -9.08
N VAL A 82 9.46 11.41 -9.58
CA VAL A 82 10.03 11.73 -10.89
C VAL A 82 10.29 10.43 -11.67
N TYR A 83 9.70 10.34 -12.86
CA TYR A 83 10.02 9.27 -13.79
C TYR A 83 11.33 9.57 -14.53
N ILE A 84 12.21 8.58 -14.61
CA ILE A 84 13.52 8.63 -15.27
C ILE A 84 13.44 7.73 -16.53
N PRO A 85 13.17 8.30 -17.72
CA PRO A 85 12.92 7.50 -18.92
C PRO A 85 14.07 6.57 -19.30
N GLU A 86 15.31 7.04 -19.19
CA GLU A 86 16.53 6.29 -19.55
C GLU A 86 16.74 5.04 -18.70
N GLN A 87 16.09 4.98 -17.52
CA GLN A 87 16.21 3.88 -16.57
C GLN A 87 14.86 3.15 -16.38
N ASN A 88 13.81 3.60 -17.07
CA ASN A 88 12.45 3.07 -16.96
C ASN A 88 12.01 2.88 -15.50
N LYS A 89 12.20 3.89 -14.66
CA LYS A 89 11.84 3.83 -13.24
C LYS A 89 11.32 5.17 -12.72
N THR A 90 10.44 5.09 -11.73
CA THR A 90 10.07 6.26 -10.91
C THR A 90 10.91 6.26 -9.65
N VAL A 91 11.41 7.42 -9.25
CA VAL A 91 12.15 7.67 -8.01
C VAL A 91 11.50 8.81 -7.23
N TYR A 92 11.88 8.98 -5.98
CA TYR A 92 11.38 10.08 -5.14
C TYR A 92 12.53 10.98 -4.71
N TYR A 93 12.39 12.28 -4.98
CA TYR A 93 13.28 13.31 -4.45
C TYR A 93 12.56 14.06 -3.33
N GLY A 94 13.16 14.10 -2.15
CA GLY A 94 12.64 14.85 -1.01
C GLY A 94 12.57 16.36 -1.27
N SER A 95 12.01 17.11 -0.32
CA SER A 95 11.93 18.57 -0.40
C SER A 95 13.28 19.27 -0.52
N ASN A 96 14.35 18.62 -0.05
CA ASN A 96 15.75 19.07 -0.21
C ASN A 96 16.36 18.68 -1.55
N GLY A 97 15.62 18.05 -2.47
CA GLY A 97 16.07 17.59 -3.77
C GLY A 97 16.87 16.29 -3.77
N GLN A 98 17.14 15.69 -2.62
CA GLN A 98 17.89 14.43 -2.53
C GLN A 98 16.98 13.23 -2.82
N MET A 99 17.47 12.28 -3.63
CA MET A 99 16.78 11.00 -3.86
C MET A 99 16.61 10.25 -2.54
N GLN A 100 15.41 9.74 -2.32
CA GLN A 100 15.03 9.00 -1.13
C GLN A 100 14.94 7.50 -1.41
N TYR A 101 15.18 6.69 -0.38
CA TYR A 101 15.22 5.23 -0.45
C TYR A 101 14.38 4.62 0.68
N GLY A 102 14.05 3.34 0.55
CA GLY A 102 13.28 2.61 1.56
C GLY A 102 11.85 3.13 1.68
N TRP A 103 11.30 3.01 2.88
CA TRP A 103 9.95 3.47 3.18
C TRP A 103 9.82 4.99 3.17
N GLN A 104 8.84 5.50 2.41
CA GLN A 104 8.49 6.91 2.36
C GLN A 104 6.99 7.09 2.53
N THR A 105 6.60 8.16 3.24
CA THR A 105 5.20 8.60 3.32
C THR A 105 5.05 9.90 2.53
N ILE A 106 4.25 9.86 1.48
CA ILE A 106 4.02 10.99 0.57
C ILE A 106 2.51 11.22 0.52
N ASN A 107 2.05 12.40 0.94
CA ASN A 107 0.61 12.74 1.01
C ASN A 107 -0.22 11.68 1.74
N ASN A 108 0.22 11.24 2.91
CA ASN A 108 -0.39 10.20 3.76
C ASN A 108 -0.46 8.80 3.13
N LYS A 109 0.19 8.57 1.98
CA LYS A 109 0.30 7.26 1.35
C LYS A 109 1.71 6.71 1.52
N LYS A 110 1.83 5.41 1.81
CA LYS A 110 3.12 4.74 1.98
C LYS A 110 3.61 4.20 0.65
N TYR A 111 4.91 4.36 0.41
CA TYR A 111 5.65 3.85 -0.75
C TYR A 111 6.92 3.16 -0.27
N TYR A 112 7.49 2.33 -1.12
CA TYR A 112 8.81 1.78 -0.90
C TYR A 112 9.68 1.95 -2.14
N PHE A 113 10.86 2.51 -1.93
CA PHE A 113 11.87 2.73 -2.96
C PHE A 113 13.05 1.79 -2.74
N ASP A 114 13.49 1.13 -3.78
CA ASP A 114 14.63 0.22 -3.74
C ASP A 114 15.83 0.88 -3.05
N THR A 115 16.43 0.20 -2.08
CA THR A 115 17.50 0.77 -1.25
C THR A 115 18.82 0.94 -1.98
N PHE A 116 18.99 0.31 -3.14
CA PHE A 116 20.20 0.41 -3.96
C PHE A 116 20.06 1.44 -5.08
N ASN A 117 18.96 1.40 -5.83
CA ASN A 117 18.80 2.20 -7.04
C ASN A 117 17.65 3.22 -6.99
N GLY A 118 16.91 3.31 -5.87
CA GLY A 118 15.82 4.26 -5.65
C GLY A 118 14.54 3.97 -6.46
N ALA A 119 14.43 2.84 -7.15
CA ALA A 119 13.25 2.52 -7.95
C ALA A 119 12.02 2.30 -7.09
N MET A 120 10.91 2.96 -7.40
CA MET A 120 9.61 2.76 -6.76
C MET A 120 9.15 1.32 -6.97
N LYS A 121 8.72 0.65 -5.90
CA LYS A 121 8.20 -0.71 -5.95
C LYS A 121 6.71 -0.74 -6.28
N THR A 122 6.31 -1.73 -7.09
CA THR A 122 4.92 -2.06 -7.44
C THR A 122 4.75 -3.58 -7.39
N GLY A 123 3.49 -4.07 -7.27
CA GLY A 123 3.23 -5.49 -7.10
C GLY A 123 3.67 -6.01 -5.74
N THR A 124 3.82 -7.33 -5.60
CA THR A 124 4.23 -7.96 -4.33
C THR A 124 5.75 -8.01 -4.22
N VAL A 125 6.27 -7.47 -3.12
CA VAL A 125 7.71 -7.35 -2.84
C VAL A 125 8.00 -7.86 -1.44
N ASN A 126 9.01 -8.73 -1.30
CA ASN A 126 9.51 -9.13 0.02
C ASN A 126 10.47 -8.07 0.55
N ILE A 127 10.15 -7.53 1.72
CA ILE A 127 10.97 -6.54 2.42
C ILE A 127 11.26 -7.09 3.83
N ASN A 128 12.52 -7.41 4.09
CA ASN A 128 12.98 -7.97 5.37
C ASN A 128 12.19 -9.21 5.83
N GLY A 129 11.87 -10.12 4.90
CA GLY A 129 11.17 -11.38 5.20
C GLY A 129 9.64 -11.28 5.23
N LYS A 130 9.07 -10.07 5.09
CA LYS A 130 7.63 -9.84 5.00
C LYS A 130 7.23 -9.40 3.59
N ASN A 131 6.15 -9.96 3.06
CA ASN A 131 5.59 -9.56 1.78
C ASN A 131 4.70 -8.32 1.95
N TYR A 132 4.89 -7.37 1.04
CA TYR A 132 4.07 -6.17 0.91
C TYR A 132 3.58 -6.06 -0.52
N THR A 133 2.34 -5.68 -0.70
CA THR A 133 1.77 -5.47 -2.04
C THR A 133 1.57 -3.98 -2.28
N PHE A 134 2.07 -3.50 -3.41
CA PHE A 134 1.92 -2.11 -3.84
C PHE A 134 1.03 -2.05 -5.08
N ASN A 135 0.21 -1.04 -5.16
CA ASN A 135 -0.59 -0.73 -6.35
C ASN A 135 0.32 -0.34 -7.53
N SER A 136 -0.24 -0.25 -8.73
CA SER A 136 0.51 0.16 -9.94
C SER A 136 1.04 1.60 -9.85
N ASP A 137 0.44 2.45 -9.01
CA ASP A 137 0.90 3.81 -8.70
C ASP A 137 2.00 3.86 -7.62
N GLY A 138 2.45 2.70 -7.12
CA GLY A 138 3.47 2.55 -6.08
C GLY A 138 2.96 2.70 -4.66
N THR A 139 1.70 3.00 -4.44
CA THR A 139 1.15 3.10 -3.07
C THR A 139 1.04 1.73 -2.43
N LEU A 140 1.41 1.62 -1.15
CA LEU A 140 1.19 0.40 -0.38
C LEU A 140 -0.30 0.07 -0.37
N LYS A 141 -0.63 -1.14 -0.80
CA LYS A 141 -1.99 -1.65 -0.66
C LYS A 141 -2.27 -1.86 0.83
N GLN A 142 -3.23 -1.12 1.36
CA GLN A 142 -3.63 -1.30 2.75
C GLN A 142 -4.38 -2.62 2.91
N ASP A 143 -4.02 -3.38 3.94
CA ASP A 143 -4.84 -4.45 4.45
C ASP A 143 -6.06 -3.82 5.13
N THR A 144 -7.12 -3.63 4.35
CA THR A 144 -8.37 -3.09 4.87
C THR A 144 -9.27 -4.21 5.36
N TRP A 145 -9.99 -3.96 6.46
CA TRP A 145 -11.01 -4.86 7.00
C TRP A 145 -12.40 -4.29 6.73
N GLY A 146 -13.39 -5.16 6.59
CA GLY A 146 -14.77 -4.75 6.37
C GLY A 146 -15.75 -5.78 6.93
N TRP A 147 -17.03 -5.41 6.99
CA TRP A 147 -18.10 -6.32 7.38
C TRP A 147 -18.63 -7.10 6.18
N PRO A 148 -19.04 -8.37 6.37
CA PRO A 148 -19.58 -9.17 5.27
C PRO A 148 -20.95 -8.64 4.74
N PHE A 149 -21.62 -7.82 5.54
CA PHE A 149 -22.83 -7.08 5.18
C PHE A 149 -22.62 -5.59 5.43
N PRO A 150 -21.95 -4.85 4.51
CA PRO A 150 -21.52 -3.47 4.75
C PRO A 150 -22.64 -2.47 5.06
N SER A 151 -23.84 -2.70 4.51
CA SER A 151 -25.02 -1.87 4.77
C SER A 151 -25.52 -1.96 6.21
N VAL A 152 -25.19 -3.03 6.93
CA VAL A 152 -25.52 -3.25 8.35
C VAL A 152 -24.32 -2.91 9.24
N GLY A 153 -23.12 -3.13 8.74
CA GLY A 153 -21.90 -3.01 9.52
C GLY A 153 -21.76 -4.14 10.52
N GLN A 154 -21.43 -3.81 11.77
CA GLN A 154 -21.34 -4.80 12.84
C GLN A 154 -22.68 -5.43 13.16
N GLY A 155 -23.76 -4.64 13.16
CA GLY A 155 -25.07 -5.09 13.59
C GLY A 155 -25.12 -5.54 15.06
N SER A 156 -26.04 -6.47 15.35
CA SER A 156 -26.20 -7.11 16.66
C SER A 156 -26.09 -8.63 16.52
N PHE A 157 -25.75 -9.29 17.61
CA PHE A 157 -25.61 -10.74 17.68
C PHE A 157 -26.30 -11.29 18.92
N THR A 158 -26.99 -12.41 18.78
CA THR A 158 -27.44 -13.22 19.93
C THR A 158 -26.27 -14.06 20.47
N GLY A 159 -26.39 -14.57 21.70
CA GLY A 159 -25.34 -15.39 22.30
C GLY A 159 -24.95 -16.60 21.45
N ALA A 160 -25.93 -17.24 20.79
CA ALA A 160 -25.70 -18.40 19.92
C ALA A 160 -24.87 -18.09 18.67
N GLN A 161 -24.86 -16.83 18.21
CA GLN A 161 -24.11 -16.38 17.03
C GLN A 161 -22.66 -16.04 17.31
N LEU A 162 -22.32 -15.80 18.58
CA LEU A 162 -20.97 -15.35 18.99
C LEU A 162 -19.95 -16.49 18.96
N PHE A 163 -18.72 -16.12 18.63
CA PHE A 163 -17.55 -17.00 18.77
C PHE A 163 -17.27 -17.35 20.24
N GLY A 164 -16.85 -18.57 20.47
CA GLY A 164 -16.31 -18.99 21.78
C GLY A 164 -17.07 -20.12 22.45
N VAL A 165 -16.75 -20.34 23.72
CA VAL A 165 -17.31 -21.45 24.51
C VAL A 165 -18.72 -21.10 24.99
N ASN A 166 -19.67 -21.99 24.71
CA ASN A 166 -21.09 -21.90 25.12
C ASN A 166 -21.73 -20.53 24.87
N PRO A 167 -21.53 -19.89 23.72
CA PRO A 167 -21.99 -18.51 23.51
C PRO A 167 -23.51 -18.38 23.52
N GLY A 168 -24.28 -19.46 23.36
CA GLY A 168 -25.74 -19.43 23.31
C GLY A 168 -26.39 -20.75 23.70
N GLY A 169 -25.67 -21.65 24.39
CA GLY A 169 -26.14 -22.97 24.82
C GLY A 169 -25.22 -24.09 24.40
N GLU A 170 -25.50 -25.29 24.90
CA GLU A 170 -24.64 -26.47 24.73
C GLU A 170 -24.98 -27.35 23.52
N PHE A 171 -25.67 -26.82 22.53
CA PHE A 171 -26.04 -27.58 21.34
C PHE A 171 -24.87 -27.85 20.38
N ARG A 172 -23.73 -27.14 20.53
CA ARG A 172 -22.51 -27.37 19.74
C ARG A 172 -21.62 -28.42 20.41
N MET A 173 -20.96 -29.23 19.59
CA MET A 173 -19.98 -30.20 20.07
C MET A 173 -18.90 -29.49 20.92
N ASN A 174 -18.59 -30.02 22.09
CA ASN A 174 -17.68 -29.44 23.10
C ASN A 174 -18.08 -28.02 23.54
N GLY A 175 -19.30 -27.57 23.29
CA GLY A 175 -19.76 -26.22 23.62
C GLY A 175 -18.96 -25.09 22.98
N PHE A 176 -18.26 -25.32 21.87
CA PHE A 176 -17.41 -24.34 21.21
C PHE A 176 -17.97 -23.95 19.82
N HIS A 177 -18.01 -22.63 19.57
CA HIS A 177 -18.36 -22.04 18.30
C HIS A 177 -17.09 -21.43 17.65
N ASP A 178 -16.67 -21.98 16.53
CA ASP A 178 -15.42 -21.67 15.83
C ASP A 178 -15.50 -20.50 14.85
N GLY A 179 -16.64 -19.80 14.81
CA GLY A 179 -16.83 -18.64 13.93
C GLY A 179 -17.82 -17.62 14.49
N LEU A 180 -18.32 -16.77 13.61
CA LEU A 180 -19.33 -15.76 13.89
C LEU A 180 -20.47 -15.93 12.90
N ASP A 181 -21.72 -16.07 13.40
CA ASP A 181 -22.91 -16.26 12.59
C ASP A 181 -23.60 -14.92 12.31
N PHE A 182 -23.66 -14.53 11.05
CA PHE A 182 -24.40 -13.37 10.59
C PHE A 182 -25.79 -13.81 10.13
N GLY A 183 -26.77 -13.78 11.04
CA GLY A 183 -28.14 -14.20 10.80
C GLY A 183 -28.86 -13.33 9.78
N SER A 184 -29.78 -13.90 9.01
CA SER A 184 -30.52 -13.15 7.99
C SER A 184 -31.47 -12.10 8.57
N TYR A 185 -31.88 -12.25 9.83
CA TYR A 185 -32.70 -11.28 10.54
C TYR A 185 -31.90 -10.08 11.02
N ASP A 186 -30.78 -10.34 11.69
CA ASP A 186 -29.93 -9.29 12.31
C ASP A 186 -29.01 -8.61 11.28
N HIS A 187 -28.67 -9.32 10.21
CA HIS A 187 -27.83 -8.86 9.11
C HIS A 187 -28.57 -9.07 7.77
N PRO A 188 -29.61 -8.25 7.49
CA PRO A 188 -30.40 -8.40 6.26
C PRO A 188 -29.54 -8.10 5.01
N GLY A 189 -29.97 -8.71 3.90
CA GLY A 189 -29.28 -8.64 2.61
C GLY A 189 -28.70 -9.99 2.18
N SER A 190 -28.61 -10.20 0.88
CA SER A 190 -28.09 -11.45 0.30
C SER A 190 -26.61 -11.38 -0.05
N SER A 191 -26.11 -10.21 -0.46
CA SER A 191 -24.70 -10.07 -0.89
C SER A 191 -23.75 -10.28 0.28
N VAL A 192 -22.93 -11.33 0.19
CA VAL A 192 -21.84 -11.61 1.13
C VAL A 192 -20.56 -10.99 0.59
N HIS A 193 -19.96 -10.09 1.34
CA HIS A 193 -18.74 -9.37 0.95
C HIS A 193 -17.52 -9.91 1.67
N ALA A 194 -16.36 -9.81 1.02
CA ALA A 194 -15.08 -10.16 1.60
C ALA A 194 -14.75 -9.23 2.77
N VAL A 195 -14.47 -9.82 3.94
CA VAL A 195 -14.08 -9.07 5.14
C VAL A 195 -12.64 -8.58 5.10
N HIS A 196 -11.82 -9.13 4.19
CA HIS A 196 -10.41 -8.81 4.03
C HIS A 196 -9.94 -9.18 2.62
N SER A 197 -8.90 -8.52 2.13
CA SER A 197 -8.27 -8.85 0.85
C SER A 197 -7.51 -10.19 0.92
N GLY A 198 -7.41 -10.88 -0.21
CA GLY A 198 -6.68 -12.15 -0.31
C GLY A 198 -6.88 -12.82 -1.65
N VAL A 199 -6.51 -14.09 -1.72
CA VAL A 199 -6.73 -14.96 -2.89
C VAL A 199 -7.76 -16.03 -2.52
N VAL A 200 -8.70 -16.30 -3.40
CA VAL A 200 -9.59 -17.45 -3.26
C VAL A 200 -8.78 -18.73 -3.47
N THR A 201 -8.58 -19.51 -2.42
CA THR A 201 -7.75 -20.73 -2.48
C THR A 201 -8.56 -22.01 -2.60
N GLN A 202 -9.77 -22.00 -2.08
CA GLN A 202 -10.68 -23.16 -2.15
C GLN A 202 -12.13 -22.72 -2.35
N ILE A 203 -12.88 -23.54 -3.08
CA ILE A 203 -14.33 -23.54 -3.15
C ILE A 203 -14.75 -24.99 -3.16
N GLY A 204 -15.67 -25.38 -2.27
CA GLY A 204 -16.07 -26.78 -2.15
C GLY A 204 -17.38 -26.97 -1.40
N TYR A 205 -17.68 -28.24 -1.13
CA TYR A 205 -18.77 -28.69 -0.28
C TYR A 205 -18.23 -29.72 0.71
N ILE A 206 -18.55 -29.52 1.98
CA ILE A 206 -18.31 -30.49 3.05
C ILE A 206 -19.56 -30.50 3.93
N ALA A 207 -20.07 -31.68 4.26
CA ALA A 207 -21.18 -31.80 5.19
C ALA A 207 -20.85 -31.09 6.52
N GLY A 208 -21.70 -30.17 6.95
CA GLY A 208 -21.50 -29.34 8.13
C GLY A 208 -20.90 -27.95 7.82
N LEU A 209 -20.18 -27.76 6.72
CA LEU A 209 -19.78 -26.45 6.18
C LEU A 209 -20.67 -26.02 5.02
N GLU A 210 -21.39 -26.96 4.43
CA GLU A 210 -22.16 -26.79 3.20
C GLU A 210 -21.28 -26.32 2.04
N ASN A 211 -21.78 -25.45 1.16
CA ASN A 211 -20.93 -24.81 0.14
C ASN A 211 -20.10 -23.70 0.79
N TYR A 212 -18.78 -23.75 0.62
CA TYR A 212 -17.87 -22.83 1.26
C TYR A 212 -16.87 -22.19 0.29
N VAL A 213 -16.38 -21.04 0.68
CA VAL A 213 -15.29 -20.31 0.01
C VAL A 213 -14.20 -20.02 1.04
N VAL A 214 -12.94 -20.25 0.66
CA VAL A 214 -11.77 -19.84 1.44
C VAL A 214 -11.05 -18.73 0.72
N VAL A 215 -10.90 -17.59 1.39
CA VAL A 215 -10.01 -16.49 0.97
C VAL A 215 -8.82 -16.48 1.90
N GLN A 216 -7.61 -16.46 1.35
CA GLN A 216 -6.38 -16.40 2.15
C GLN A 216 -5.62 -15.11 1.90
N SER A 217 -5.29 -14.39 2.97
CA SER A 217 -4.30 -13.31 2.99
C SER A 217 -2.93 -13.88 3.42
N ASP A 218 -1.92 -13.03 3.60
CA ASP A 218 -0.62 -13.47 4.14
C ASP A 218 -0.75 -14.04 5.56
N GLU A 219 -1.61 -13.43 6.39
CA GLU A 219 -1.73 -13.81 7.81
C GLU A 219 -2.88 -14.78 8.08
N TYR A 220 -4.03 -14.61 7.42
CA TYR A 220 -5.26 -15.31 7.77
C TYR A 220 -5.85 -16.14 6.62
N SER A 221 -6.66 -17.14 7.00
CA SER A 221 -7.64 -17.82 6.15
C SER A 221 -9.03 -17.45 6.63
N PHE A 222 -9.87 -16.98 5.73
CA PHE A 222 -11.27 -16.59 5.94
C PHE A 222 -12.17 -17.63 5.29
N VAL A 223 -13.01 -18.29 6.09
CA VAL A 223 -13.91 -19.35 5.63
C VAL A 223 -15.34 -18.82 5.66
N TYR A 224 -15.92 -18.64 4.48
CA TYR A 224 -17.33 -18.26 4.28
C TYR A 224 -18.11 -19.50 4.03
N GLN A 225 -18.95 -19.93 4.97
CA GLN A 225 -19.70 -21.17 4.91
C GLN A 225 -21.16 -20.99 5.34
N GLU A 226 -21.99 -22.01 5.07
CA GLU A 226 -23.42 -22.07 5.45
C GLU A 226 -24.31 -20.97 4.84
N ALA A 227 -23.74 -20.08 4.02
CA ALA A 227 -24.45 -18.99 3.35
C ALA A 227 -25.02 -19.40 1.99
N PHE A 228 -24.50 -20.46 1.37
CA PHE A 228 -24.76 -20.82 -0.03
C PHE A 228 -25.37 -22.21 -0.15
N SER A 229 -26.68 -22.32 -0.44
CA SER A 229 -27.32 -23.61 -0.60
C SER A 229 -26.79 -24.39 -1.83
N ASN A 230 -26.24 -23.69 -2.80
CA ASN A 230 -25.64 -24.29 -3.98
C ASN A 230 -24.46 -23.53 -4.53
N ARG A 231 -23.62 -24.21 -5.34
CA ARG A 231 -22.39 -23.61 -5.92
C ARG A 231 -22.67 -22.38 -6.80
N GLY A 232 -23.84 -22.29 -7.43
CA GLY A 232 -24.21 -21.18 -8.32
C GLY A 232 -24.34 -19.84 -7.59
N ASN A 233 -24.56 -19.86 -6.28
CA ASN A 233 -24.61 -18.65 -5.45
C ASN A 233 -23.24 -18.08 -5.12
N ILE A 234 -22.17 -18.83 -5.29
CA ILE A 234 -20.78 -18.36 -5.16
C ILE A 234 -20.35 -17.70 -6.47
N LYS A 235 -19.86 -16.45 -6.41
CA LYS A 235 -19.58 -15.61 -7.58
C LYS A 235 -18.08 -15.41 -7.85
N VAL A 236 -17.25 -16.09 -7.10
CA VAL A 236 -15.79 -16.08 -7.23
C VAL A 236 -15.27 -17.43 -7.73
N TYR A 237 -14.00 -17.46 -8.15
CA TYR A 237 -13.31 -18.68 -8.61
C TYR A 237 -11.92 -18.83 -7.93
N VAL A 238 -11.43 -20.06 -7.85
CA VAL A 238 -10.13 -20.37 -7.26
C VAL A 238 -9.02 -19.68 -8.04
N GLY A 239 -8.12 -19.00 -7.34
CA GLY A 239 -7.05 -18.18 -7.90
C GLY A 239 -7.43 -16.70 -8.07
N GLN A 240 -8.70 -16.34 -7.88
CA GLN A 240 -9.13 -14.95 -7.97
C GLN A 240 -8.56 -14.12 -6.83
N GLN A 241 -8.00 -12.95 -7.17
CA GLN A 241 -7.62 -11.93 -6.21
C GLN A 241 -8.87 -11.18 -5.75
N ILE A 242 -9.07 -11.07 -4.44
CA ILE A 242 -10.21 -10.42 -3.79
C ILE A 242 -9.73 -9.20 -3.02
N ASN A 243 -10.46 -8.11 -3.14
CA ASN A 243 -10.30 -6.95 -2.26
C ASN A 243 -11.37 -6.97 -1.17
N THR A 244 -11.10 -6.32 -0.05
CA THR A 244 -12.12 -6.08 0.98
C THR A 244 -13.34 -5.39 0.37
N GLY A 245 -14.52 -5.92 0.67
CA GLY A 245 -15.78 -5.42 0.13
C GLY A 245 -16.22 -6.02 -1.21
N ASP A 246 -15.37 -6.80 -1.89
CA ASP A 246 -15.80 -7.54 -3.09
C ASP A 246 -16.86 -8.59 -2.76
N VAL A 247 -17.80 -8.81 -3.67
CA VAL A 247 -18.87 -9.81 -3.47
C VAL A 247 -18.33 -11.22 -3.65
N ILE A 248 -18.39 -12.03 -2.60
CA ILE A 248 -18.05 -13.47 -2.60
C ILE A 248 -19.19 -14.30 -3.23
N GLY A 249 -20.43 -13.96 -2.88
CA GLY A 249 -21.59 -14.69 -3.32
C GLY A 249 -22.89 -14.12 -2.75
N TYR A 250 -23.98 -14.85 -2.95
CA TYR A 250 -25.30 -14.45 -2.47
C TYR A 250 -25.83 -15.48 -1.48
N ARG A 251 -26.07 -15.05 -0.24
CA ARG A 251 -26.69 -15.86 0.80
C ARG A 251 -28.17 -16.11 0.46
N ASP A 252 -28.54 -17.35 0.48
CA ASP A 252 -29.93 -17.84 0.32
C ASP A 252 -30.37 -18.79 1.46
N THR A 253 -29.58 -18.79 2.55
CA THR A 253 -29.78 -19.57 3.77
C THR A 253 -30.12 -18.65 4.95
N SER A 254 -30.28 -19.24 6.14
CA SER A 254 -30.60 -18.51 7.37
C SER A 254 -29.44 -17.62 7.88
N HIS A 255 -28.19 -17.94 7.57
CA HIS A 255 -27.01 -17.18 8.05
C HIS A 255 -25.76 -17.43 7.20
N LEU A 256 -24.77 -16.57 7.38
CA LEU A 256 -23.37 -16.80 7.01
C LEU A 256 -22.64 -17.17 8.30
N HIS A 257 -21.97 -18.32 8.33
CA HIS A 257 -20.93 -18.60 9.31
C HIS A 257 -19.58 -18.17 8.75
N LEU A 258 -18.90 -17.27 9.46
CA LEU A 258 -17.56 -16.79 9.12
C LEU A 258 -16.53 -17.31 10.12
N GLY A 259 -15.65 -18.20 9.67
CA GLY A 259 -14.49 -18.66 10.42
C GLY A 259 -13.23 -17.89 10.01
N ILE A 260 -12.35 -17.55 10.98
CA ILE A 260 -11.04 -16.95 10.74
C ILE A 260 -9.97 -17.74 11.47
N THR A 261 -8.89 -18.08 10.77
CA THR A 261 -7.77 -18.84 11.33
C THR A 261 -6.43 -18.40 10.72
N ARG A 262 -5.31 -18.63 11.43
CA ARG A 262 -3.96 -18.53 10.87
C ARG A 262 -3.50 -19.81 10.18
N GLU A 263 -4.22 -20.92 10.36
CA GLU A 263 -3.90 -22.17 9.69
C GLU A 263 -4.20 -22.04 8.17
N LYS A 264 -3.21 -22.33 7.35
CA LYS A 264 -3.33 -22.26 5.89
C LYS A 264 -3.87 -23.55 5.28
N ASN A 265 -3.67 -24.68 5.96
CA ASN A 265 -4.30 -25.94 5.59
C ASN A 265 -5.70 -26.01 6.21
N ILE A 266 -6.71 -25.71 5.39
CA ILE A 266 -8.09 -25.59 5.89
C ILE A 266 -8.64 -26.92 6.45
N MET A 267 -8.18 -28.06 5.96
CA MET A 267 -8.59 -29.36 6.51
C MET A 267 -8.08 -29.59 7.91
N ARG A 268 -6.88 -29.05 8.24
CA ARG A 268 -6.38 -29.05 9.63
C ARG A 268 -7.18 -28.11 10.53
N ALA A 269 -7.57 -26.95 10.01
CA ALA A 269 -8.40 -26.03 10.76
C ALA A 269 -9.75 -26.66 11.06
N ILE A 270 -10.44 -27.26 10.07
CA ILE A 270 -11.74 -27.93 10.19
C ILE A 270 -11.66 -29.10 11.21
N ALA A 271 -10.59 -29.87 11.23
CA ALA A 271 -10.40 -30.93 12.21
C ALA A 271 -10.38 -30.43 13.67
N ASN A 272 -10.28 -29.11 13.87
CA ASN A 272 -10.30 -28.44 15.16
C ASN A 272 -11.51 -27.51 15.35
N SER A 273 -12.56 -27.64 14.54
CA SER A 273 -13.72 -26.74 14.59
C SER A 273 -14.43 -26.70 15.94
N PHE A 274 -14.38 -27.80 16.68
CA PHE A 274 -15.07 -27.90 18.00
C PHE A 274 -14.10 -27.86 19.18
N ASN A 275 -12.88 -27.38 18.97
CA ASN A 275 -11.83 -27.35 19.98
C ASN A 275 -11.39 -25.91 20.28
N ASN A 276 -11.56 -25.47 21.51
CA ASN A 276 -11.04 -24.17 21.97
C ASN A 276 -9.53 -24.27 22.25
N ASN A 277 -8.74 -24.38 21.20
CA ASN A 277 -7.28 -24.55 21.27
C ASN A 277 -6.48 -23.44 20.53
N GLY A 278 -7.15 -22.37 20.14
CA GLY A 278 -6.53 -21.24 19.44
C GLY A 278 -6.38 -21.42 17.92
N THR A 279 -6.84 -22.54 17.35
CA THR A 279 -6.86 -22.72 15.88
C THR A 279 -7.76 -21.71 15.21
N TRP A 280 -8.97 -21.53 15.74
CA TRP A 280 -9.94 -20.53 15.29
C TRP A 280 -9.85 -19.27 16.16
N LEU A 281 -10.06 -18.13 15.55
CA LEU A 281 -9.93 -16.80 16.14
C LEU A 281 -11.27 -16.11 16.17
N ASN A 282 -11.49 -15.19 17.11
CA ASN A 282 -12.73 -14.44 17.23
C ASN A 282 -12.90 -13.44 16.06
N PRO A 283 -13.82 -13.70 15.09
CA PRO A 283 -13.98 -12.82 13.93
C PRO A 283 -14.48 -11.43 14.29
N LEU A 284 -15.34 -11.32 15.32
CA LEU A 284 -15.88 -10.03 15.76
C LEU A 284 -14.77 -9.08 16.23
N GLU A 285 -13.85 -9.59 17.04
CA GLU A 285 -12.71 -8.82 17.54
C GLU A 285 -11.73 -8.45 16.43
N LEU A 286 -11.40 -9.41 15.56
CA LEU A 286 -10.47 -9.17 14.46
C LEU A 286 -10.98 -8.11 13.48
N ILE A 287 -12.26 -8.20 13.08
CA ILE A 287 -12.85 -7.23 12.16
C ILE A 287 -12.94 -5.85 12.82
N ARG A 288 -13.40 -5.75 14.08
CA ARG A 288 -13.44 -4.49 14.83
C ARG A 288 -12.08 -3.82 14.90
N ASN A 289 -11.07 -4.57 15.37
CA ASN A 289 -9.72 -4.07 15.54
C ASN A 289 -9.10 -3.70 14.18
N GLY A 290 -9.34 -4.51 13.15
CA GLY A 290 -8.89 -4.24 11.81
C GLY A 290 -9.48 -2.94 11.25
N ILE A 291 -10.78 -2.70 11.40
CA ILE A 291 -11.45 -1.47 10.96
C ILE A 291 -10.98 -0.26 11.78
N ALA A 292 -10.78 -0.40 13.09
CA ALA A 292 -10.33 0.70 13.94
C ALA A 292 -8.89 1.17 13.66
N ASN A 293 -8.07 0.33 13.03
CA ASN A 293 -6.65 0.59 12.73
C ASN A 293 -6.37 0.93 11.25
N GLN A 294 -7.41 1.25 10.48
CA GLN A 294 -7.32 1.64 9.05
C GLN A 294 -6.94 3.10 8.79
#